data_54041e63ef53142674c8dcd800615351
#
_entry.id   54041e63ef53142674c8dcd800615351
#
_cell.length_a   1.000
_cell.length_b   1.000
_cell.length_c   1.000
_cell.angle_alpha   90.00
_cell.angle_beta   90.00
_cell.angle_gamma   90.00
#
_symmetry.space_group_name_H-M   'P 1'
#
loop_
_entity.id
_entity.type
_entity.pdbx_description
1 polymer ?
#
loop_
_entity_poly.entity_id
_entity_poly.type
_entity_poly.pdbx_seq_one_letter_code
_entity_poly.pdbx_strand_id
1 'polypeptide(L)'
;MYQKYEAINKALQEFDRLRIAEQFDFQKLYLYSIITHSTAIEGSTVSEIENTLMFDEGIVPGGRNVTEQLMNLDLKKAYDYVIGILKDKPVVTVAFLKHLSALVMKNTGSEYTTALGTFDSSLGELRLVNVSAGRGGKSYLSFQKIPQRLEDFCKWLNAERKKFFSDAASVYALSFEAHYQLVSIHPWVDGNGRLSRLLMNMIQMEQGLLPSILKKENKAKYIEALAESQEKEDSTIFVGFMMDSMLDFIRENINKFNKSQSNNEKPNNKVEKA
;
A
#
# COMPACT_ATOMS: atom_id res chain seq x y z
N MET A 1 9.75 -4.17 -19.77
CA MET A 1 8.61 -3.37 -19.25
C MET A 1 7.37 -3.44 -20.14
N TYR A 2 7.45 -3.21 -21.47
CA TYR A 2 6.29 -3.24 -22.39
C TYR A 2 5.40 -4.49 -22.27
N GLN A 3 6.00 -5.69 -22.29
CA GLN A 3 5.25 -6.95 -22.12
C GLN A 3 4.48 -7.05 -20.80
N LYS A 4 5.00 -6.46 -19.72
CA LYS A 4 4.31 -6.41 -18.42
C LYS A 4 3.08 -5.49 -18.49
N TYR A 5 3.20 -4.35 -19.17
CA TYR A 5 2.07 -3.42 -19.37
C TYR A 5 0.93 -4.10 -20.12
N GLU A 6 1.24 -4.74 -21.23
CA GLU A 6 0.26 -5.48 -22.02
C GLU A 6 -0.42 -6.60 -21.19
N ALA A 7 0.37 -7.36 -20.43
CA ALA A 7 -0.15 -8.43 -19.59
C ALA A 7 -1.09 -7.92 -18.47
N ILE A 8 -0.74 -6.80 -17.82
CA ILE A 8 -1.59 -6.18 -16.78
C ILE A 8 -2.89 -5.66 -17.40
N ASN A 9 -2.80 -4.90 -18.48
CA ASN A 9 -3.99 -4.34 -19.14
C ASN A 9 -4.96 -5.45 -19.58
N LYS A 10 -4.44 -6.55 -20.14
CA LYS A 10 -5.25 -7.72 -20.52
C LYS A 10 -5.87 -8.43 -19.31
N ALA A 11 -5.13 -8.58 -18.23
CA ALA A 11 -5.64 -9.20 -17.01
C ALA A 11 -6.72 -8.35 -16.33
N LEU A 12 -6.57 -7.02 -16.33
CA LEU A 12 -7.58 -6.10 -15.81
C LEU A 12 -8.86 -6.14 -16.66
N GLN A 13 -8.75 -6.13 -17.99
CA GLN A 13 -9.91 -6.27 -18.88
C GLN A 13 -10.69 -7.56 -18.59
N GLU A 14 -10.00 -8.67 -18.36
CA GLU A 14 -10.65 -9.94 -17.99
C GLU A 14 -11.29 -9.88 -16.60
N PHE A 15 -10.62 -9.26 -15.61
CA PHE A 15 -11.15 -9.05 -14.27
C PHE A 15 -12.45 -8.23 -14.29
N ASP A 16 -12.47 -7.14 -15.08
CA ASP A 16 -13.64 -6.27 -15.25
C ASP A 16 -14.76 -6.98 -16.02
N ARG A 17 -14.43 -7.72 -17.09
CA ARG A 17 -15.38 -8.52 -17.85
C ARG A 17 -16.10 -9.55 -16.98
N LEU A 18 -15.42 -10.15 -16.02
CA LEU A 18 -15.97 -11.08 -15.06
C LEU A 18 -16.72 -10.42 -13.92
N ARG A 19 -16.74 -9.09 -13.84
CA ARG A 19 -17.41 -8.28 -12.80
C ARG A 19 -17.02 -8.69 -11.38
N ILE A 20 -15.74 -9.06 -11.17
CA ILE A 20 -15.27 -9.58 -9.87
C ILE A 20 -15.40 -8.51 -8.78
N ALA A 21 -15.15 -7.24 -9.10
CA ALA A 21 -15.28 -6.12 -8.16
C ALA A 21 -16.73 -5.79 -7.77
N GLU A 22 -17.73 -6.32 -8.47
CA GLU A 22 -19.15 -6.11 -8.18
C GLU A 22 -19.74 -7.15 -7.22
N GLN A 23 -18.94 -8.12 -6.76
CA GLN A 23 -19.38 -9.09 -5.77
C GLN A 23 -19.73 -8.41 -4.45
N PHE A 24 -20.68 -9.03 -3.72
CA PHE A 24 -21.09 -8.54 -2.41
C PHE A 24 -19.89 -8.32 -1.48
N ASP A 25 -19.84 -7.15 -0.86
CA ASP A 25 -18.79 -6.71 0.06
C ASP A 25 -17.34 -6.73 -0.50
N PHE A 26 -17.15 -6.93 -1.82
CA PHE A 26 -15.81 -7.02 -2.41
C PHE A 26 -14.93 -5.83 -2.02
N GLN A 27 -15.41 -4.60 -2.19
CA GLN A 27 -14.61 -3.39 -1.92
C GLN A 27 -14.19 -3.29 -0.44
N LYS A 28 -15.12 -3.62 0.46
CA LYS A 28 -14.86 -3.60 1.90
C LYS A 28 -13.81 -4.65 2.30
N LEU A 29 -14.03 -5.91 1.91
CA LEU A 29 -13.12 -7.01 2.24
C LEU A 29 -11.76 -6.81 1.56
N TYR A 30 -11.76 -6.26 0.37
CA TYR A 30 -10.53 -5.91 -0.34
C TYR A 30 -9.70 -4.87 0.40
N LEU A 31 -10.34 -3.80 0.90
CA LEU A 31 -9.70 -2.79 1.74
C LEU A 31 -9.10 -3.40 3.01
N TYR A 32 -9.84 -4.32 3.67
CA TYR A 32 -9.34 -5.00 4.87
C TYR A 32 -8.13 -5.88 4.56
N SER A 33 -8.12 -6.55 3.42
CA SER A 33 -6.96 -7.30 2.94
C SER A 33 -5.74 -6.39 2.69
N ILE A 34 -5.92 -5.22 2.04
CA ILE A 34 -4.85 -4.21 1.86
C ILE A 34 -4.24 -3.83 3.20
N ILE A 35 -5.07 -3.48 4.19
CA ILE A 35 -4.62 -3.05 5.51
C ILE A 35 -3.87 -4.17 6.21
N THR A 36 -4.45 -5.38 6.24
CA THR A 36 -3.85 -6.55 6.87
C THR A 36 -2.48 -6.87 6.31
N HIS A 37 -2.35 -6.94 4.99
CA HIS A 37 -1.07 -7.23 4.35
C HIS A 37 -0.07 -6.10 4.55
N SER A 38 -0.50 -4.84 4.47
CA SER A 38 0.37 -3.69 4.66
C SER A 38 0.94 -3.62 6.08
N THR A 39 0.14 -3.89 7.11
CA THR A 39 0.62 -3.91 8.50
C THR A 39 1.43 -5.17 8.82
N ALA A 40 1.11 -6.31 8.19
CA ALA A 40 1.87 -7.55 8.35
C ALA A 40 3.31 -7.44 7.80
N ILE A 41 3.55 -6.64 6.76
CA ILE A 41 4.90 -6.31 6.29
C ILE A 41 5.71 -5.62 7.39
N GLU A 42 5.07 -4.80 8.22
CA GLU A 42 5.70 -4.12 9.36
C GLU A 42 5.76 -4.98 10.64
N GLY A 43 5.22 -6.20 10.59
CA GLY A 43 5.32 -7.18 11.67
C GLY A 43 4.02 -7.44 12.43
N SER A 44 2.89 -6.85 12.02
CA SER A 44 1.59 -7.18 12.62
C SER A 44 1.23 -8.65 12.35
N THR A 45 0.69 -9.31 13.38
CA THR A 45 0.20 -10.68 13.30
C THR A 45 -1.32 -10.77 13.23
N VAL A 46 -2.01 -9.62 13.21
CA VAL A 46 -3.47 -9.52 13.09
C VAL A 46 -3.90 -10.07 11.73
N SER A 47 -4.85 -11.01 11.73
CA SER A 47 -5.39 -11.63 10.53
C SER A 47 -6.50 -10.82 9.88
N GLU A 48 -6.89 -11.14 8.64
CA GLU A 48 -8.02 -10.49 7.94
C GLU A 48 -9.34 -10.68 8.70
N ILE A 49 -9.58 -11.87 9.27
CA ILE A 49 -10.78 -12.14 10.07
C ILE A 49 -10.80 -11.26 11.34
N GLU A 50 -9.69 -11.17 12.04
CA GLU A 50 -9.57 -10.31 13.23
C GLU A 50 -9.75 -8.83 12.87
N ASN A 51 -9.22 -8.37 11.74
CA ASN A 51 -9.46 -7.02 11.24
C ASN A 51 -10.92 -6.77 10.89
N THR A 52 -11.60 -7.75 10.27
CA THR A 52 -13.03 -7.65 9.98
C THR A 52 -13.84 -7.47 11.27
N LEU A 53 -13.61 -8.30 12.29
CA LEU A 53 -14.28 -8.18 13.59
C LEU A 53 -13.98 -6.83 14.26
N MET A 54 -12.73 -6.39 14.19
CA MET A 54 -12.30 -5.14 14.81
C MET A 54 -12.90 -3.91 14.10
N PHE A 55 -12.97 -3.92 12.76
CA PHE A 55 -13.45 -2.78 11.99
C PHE A 55 -14.98 -2.70 11.90
N ASP A 56 -15.66 -3.85 11.81
CA ASP A 56 -17.14 -3.89 11.65
C ASP A 56 -17.86 -3.91 13.00
N GLU A 57 -17.33 -4.64 13.99
CA GLU A 57 -18.03 -4.92 15.25
C GLU A 57 -17.36 -4.29 16.48
N GLY A 58 -16.16 -3.70 16.32
CA GLY A 58 -15.39 -3.14 17.43
C GLY A 58 -14.84 -4.22 18.37
N ILE A 59 -14.85 -5.50 17.97
CA ILE A 59 -14.33 -6.60 18.78
C ILE A 59 -12.82 -6.64 18.68
N VAL A 60 -12.15 -6.47 19.82
CA VAL A 60 -10.69 -6.51 19.93
C VAL A 60 -10.23 -7.96 20.06
N PRO A 61 -9.42 -8.49 19.14
CA PRO A 61 -8.94 -9.87 19.21
C PRO A 61 -8.04 -10.07 20.43
N GLY A 62 -8.32 -11.13 21.20
CA GLY A 62 -7.51 -11.51 22.34
C GLY A 62 -6.14 -12.05 21.93
N GLY A 63 -5.13 -11.88 22.80
CA GLY A 63 -3.79 -12.45 22.60
C GLY A 63 -2.91 -11.74 21.56
N ARG A 64 -3.35 -10.60 21.00
CA ARG A 64 -2.56 -9.75 20.10
C ARG A 64 -1.94 -8.57 20.85
N ASN A 65 -0.78 -8.12 20.39
CA ASN A 65 -0.17 -6.91 20.91
C ASN A 65 -1.07 -5.69 20.59
N VAL A 66 -1.30 -4.83 21.58
CA VAL A 66 -2.10 -3.61 21.42
C VAL A 66 -1.55 -2.71 20.32
N THR A 67 -0.23 -2.59 20.20
CA THR A 67 0.42 -1.78 19.14
C THR A 67 0.08 -2.30 17.75
N GLU A 68 -0.01 -3.63 17.56
CA GLU A 68 -0.40 -4.21 16.26
C GLU A 68 -1.85 -3.90 15.91
N GLN A 69 -2.75 -3.95 16.89
CA GLN A 69 -4.15 -3.60 16.70
C GLN A 69 -4.30 -2.12 16.36
N LEU A 70 -3.63 -1.24 17.13
CA LEU A 70 -3.62 0.21 16.87
C LEU A 70 -3.04 0.53 15.49
N MET A 71 -2.00 -0.17 15.05
CA MET A 71 -1.41 -0.01 13.72
C MET A 71 -2.44 -0.28 12.61
N ASN A 72 -3.28 -1.31 12.75
CA ASN A 72 -4.33 -1.64 11.80
C ASN A 72 -5.46 -0.59 11.83
N LEU A 73 -5.88 -0.13 13.02
CA LEU A 73 -6.90 0.91 13.18
C LEU A 73 -6.45 2.26 12.61
N ASP A 74 -5.20 2.64 12.86
CA ASP A 74 -4.62 3.88 12.33
C ASP A 74 -4.58 3.84 10.80
N LEU A 75 -4.12 2.73 10.23
CA LEU A 75 -4.06 2.58 8.77
C LEU A 75 -5.48 2.55 8.15
N LYS A 76 -6.47 1.91 8.82
CA LYS A 76 -7.86 1.95 8.38
C LYS A 76 -8.39 3.38 8.30
N LYS A 77 -8.18 4.18 9.36
CA LYS A 77 -8.56 5.61 9.38
C LYS A 77 -7.87 6.42 8.30
N ALA A 78 -6.58 6.14 8.04
CA ALA A 78 -5.85 6.80 6.97
C ALA A 78 -6.43 6.47 5.57
N TYR A 79 -6.83 5.21 5.33
CA TYR A 79 -7.54 4.84 4.10
C TYR A 79 -8.91 5.49 3.99
N ASP A 80 -9.72 5.52 5.07
CA ASP A 80 -11.03 6.17 5.08
C ASP A 80 -10.91 7.65 4.71
N TYR A 81 -9.92 8.34 5.30
CA TYR A 81 -9.63 9.72 4.96
C TYR A 81 -9.29 9.89 3.48
N VAL A 82 -8.34 9.08 2.96
CA VAL A 82 -7.94 9.14 1.54
C VAL A 82 -9.13 8.88 0.63
N ILE A 83 -9.93 7.85 0.89
CA ILE A 83 -11.12 7.51 0.10
C ILE A 83 -12.13 8.69 0.11
N GLY A 84 -12.28 9.36 1.25
CA GLY A 84 -13.20 10.49 1.38
C GLY A 84 -12.82 11.69 0.52
N ILE A 85 -11.54 11.88 0.22
CA ILE A 85 -11.03 13.04 -0.54
C ILE A 85 -10.64 12.73 -1.99
N LEU A 86 -10.79 11.48 -2.46
CA LEU A 86 -10.37 11.08 -3.81
C LEU A 86 -10.98 11.93 -4.92
N LYS A 87 -12.26 12.31 -4.77
CA LYS A 87 -12.99 13.12 -5.76
C LYS A 87 -12.40 14.51 -5.95
N ASP A 88 -11.79 15.06 -4.91
CA ASP A 88 -11.19 16.39 -4.91
C ASP A 88 -9.82 16.41 -5.59
N LYS A 89 -9.25 15.25 -5.89
CA LYS A 89 -7.90 15.07 -6.47
C LYS A 89 -6.86 15.97 -5.80
N PRO A 90 -6.63 15.80 -4.49
CA PRO A 90 -5.84 16.74 -3.70
C PRO A 90 -4.42 16.91 -4.24
N VAL A 91 -3.91 18.12 -4.19
CA VAL A 91 -2.51 18.37 -4.51
C VAL A 91 -1.64 17.75 -3.40
N VAL A 92 -0.71 16.91 -3.79
CA VAL A 92 0.24 16.29 -2.86
C VAL A 92 1.29 17.34 -2.47
N THR A 93 1.22 17.82 -1.24
CA THR A 93 2.17 18.76 -0.65
C THR A 93 2.91 18.09 0.50
N VAL A 94 4.00 18.70 0.96
CA VAL A 94 4.69 18.23 2.19
C VAL A 94 3.75 18.22 3.39
N ALA A 95 2.89 19.23 3.53
CA ALA A 95 1.89 19.31 4.59
C ALA A 95 0.87 18.15 4.48
N PHE A 96 0.42 17.83 3.27
CA PHE A 96 -0.47 16.69 3.02
C PHE A 96 0.19 15.36 3.41
N LEU A 97 1.45 15.12 3.02
CA LEU A 97 2.17 13.91 3.39
C LEU A 97 2.41 13.81 4.91
N LYS A 98 2.71 14.93 5.58
CA LYS A 98 2.80 14.98 7.05
C LYS A 98 1.46 14.63 7.70
N HIS A 99 0.36 15.14 7.17
CA HIS A 99 -0.98 14.81 7.67
C HIS A 99 -1.30 13.31 7.50
N LEU A 100 -1.02 12.73 6.34
CA LEU A 100 -1.18 11.28 6.13
C LEU A 100 -0.29 10.45 7.08
N SER A 101 0.95 10.90 7.31
CA SER A 101 1.86 10.25 8.26
C SER A 101 1.31 10.30 9.69
N ALA A 102 0.75 11.45 10.10
CA ALA A 102 0.10 11.60 11.40
C ALA A 102 -1.09 10.63 11.57
N LEU A 103 -1.89 10.41 10.51
CA LEU A 103 -2.97 9.42 10.55
C LEU A 103 -2.43 8.00 10.71
N VAL A 104 -1.41 7.63 9.93
CA VAL A 104 -0.78 6.29 9.93
C VAL A 104 -0.11 5.97 11.25
N MET A 105 0.39 6.99 11.98
CA MET A 105 1.16 6.86 13.21
C MET A 105 0.41 7.32 14.46
N LYS A 106 -0.88 7.64 14.37
CA LYS A 106 -1.66 8.34 15.39
C LYS A 106 -1.51 7.75 16.80
N ASN A 107 -1.61 6.46 16.92
CA ASN A 107 -1.57 5.74 18.20
C ASN A 107 -0.30 4.88 18.37
N THR A 108 0.57 4.82 17.33
CA THR A 108 1.80 4.02 17.35
C THR A 108 3.06 4.87 17.27
N GLY A 109 2.93 6.18 17.03
CA GLY A 109 4.02 7.14 17.06
C GLY A 109 4.43 7.53 18.46
N SER A 110 5.55 8.24 18.56
CA SER A 110 6.16 8.72 19.81
C SER A 110 6.90 10.03 19.58
N GLU A 111 7.14 10.74 20.68
CA GLU A 111 8.02 11.89 20.73
C GLU A 111 9.49 11.44 20.87
N TYR A 112 10.38 12.10 20.15
CA TYR A 112 11.83 11.84 20.14
C TYR A 112 12.58 13.13 20.45
N THR A 113 13.43 13.09 21.46
CA THR A 113 14.34 14.20 21.82
C THR A 113 15.72 13.93 21.26
N THR A 114 16.27 14.90 20.56
CA THR A 114 17.60 14.84 19.92
C THR A 114 18.42 16.08 20.28
N ALA A 115 19.70 16.09 19.96
CA ALA A 115 20.54 17.27 20.12
C ALA A 115 20.10 18.48 19.27
N LEU A 116 19.25 18.27 18.26
CA LEU A 116 18.76 19.29 17.33
C LEU A 116 17.31 19.72 17.63
N GLY A 117 16.70 19.16 18.66
CA GLY A 117 15.34 19.46 19.05
C GLY A 117 14.49 18.20 19.19
N THR A 118 13.21 18.42 19.44
CA THR A 118 12.21 17.38 19.62
C THR A 118 11.33 17.28 18.38
N PHE A 119 10.92 16.08 18.01
CA PHE A 119 9.92 15.81 16.98
C PHE A 119 9.01 14.65 17.39
N ASP A 120 7.74 14.71 16.98
CA ASP A 120 6.73 13.70 17.31
C ASP A 120 6.23 13.01 16.03
N SER A 121 6.50 11.69 15.92
CA SER A 121 6.07 10.91 14.79
C SER A 121 4.55 10.69 14.73
N SER A 122 3.84 10.78 15.87
CA SER A 122 2.38 10.70 15.91
C SER A 122 1.70 11.94 15.32
N LEU A 123 2.44 13.08 15.23
CA LEU A 123 2.03 14.31 14.58
C LEU A 123 2.50 14.41 13.11
N GLY A 124 3.14 13.37 12.60
CA GLY A 124 3.68 13.35 11.24
C GLY A 124 4.88 14.25 11.03
N GLU A 125 5.60 14.59 12.08
CA GLU A 125 6.80 15.41 12.00
C GLU A 125 7.96 14.65 11.36
N LEU A 126 8.75 15.37 10.58
CA LEU A 126 9.94 14.81 9.92
C LEU A 126 11.02 14.50 10.95
N ARG A 127 11.74 13.41 10.75
CA ARG A 127 12.85 13.04 11.64
C ARG A 127 13.97 14.07 11.63
N LEU A 128 14.57 14.31 12.78
CA LEU A 128 15.76 15.14 12.99
C LEU A 128 17.03 14.31 13.24
N VAL A 129 17.00 13.03 12.87
CA VAL A 129 18.11 12.08 13.02
C VAL A 129 18.33 11.27 11.75
N ASN A 130 19.57 10.82 11.54
CA ASN A 130 19.85 9.84 10.50
C ASN A 130 19.39 8.45 10.94
N VAL A 131 18.83 7.70 9.99
CA VAL A 131 18.35 6.34 10.21
C VAL A 131 18.90 5.41 9.14
N SER A 132 18.96 4.11 9.42
CA SER A 132 19.44 3.08 8.49
C SER A 132 18.47 1.91 8.43
N ALA A 133 18.52 1.14 7.34
CA ALA A 133 17.73 -0.07 7.13
C ALA A 133 18.23 -1.17 8.08
N GLY A 134 17.52 -1.36 9.21
CA GLY A 134 17.88 -2.35 10.23
C GLY A 134 19.24 -2.10 10.89
N ARG A 135 19.73 -3.08 11.64
CA ARG A 135 21.07 -2.99 12.29
C ARG A 135 22.17 -3.21 11.27
N GLY A 136 22.99 -2.17 11.01
CA GLY A 136 24.14 -2.25 10.09
C GLY A 136 23.78 -2.17 8.61
N GLY A 137 22.53 -1.87 8.27
CA GLY A 137 22.11 -1.66 6.89
C GLY A 137 22.54 -0.30 6.30
N LYS A 138 22.24 -0.11 5.01
CA LYS A 138 22.52 1.15 4.30
C LYS A 138 21.80 2.31 4.98
N SER A 139 22.51 3.43 5.16
CA SER A 139 21.91 4.66 5.68
C SER A 139 20.98 5.28 4.64
N TYR A 140 19.81 5.72 5.09
CA TYR A 140 18.91 6.53 4.29
C TYR A 140 19.44 7.95 4.10
N LEU A 141 18.73 8.76 3.32
CA LEU A 141 19.05 10.15 3.08
C LEU A 141 19.28 10.89 4.41
N SER A 142 20.32 11.76 4.46
CA SER A 142 20.53 12.62 5.62
C SER A 142 19.26 13.43 5.92
N PHE A 143 18.86 13.50 7.20
CA PHE A 143 17.66 14.24 7.61
C PHE A 143 17.69 15.71 7.16
N GLN A 144 18.85 16.35 7.08
CA GLN A 144 19.01 17.72 6.61
C GLN A 144 18.58 17.92 5.15
N LYS A 145 18.65 16.89 4.33
CA LYS A 145 18.25 16.91 2.91
C LYS A 145 16.77 16.57 2.69
N ILE A 146 16.08 16.05 3.71
CA ILE A 146 14.68 15.60 3.60
C ILE A 146 13.75 16.71 3.14
N PRO A 147 13.73 17.92 3.72
CA PRO A 147 12.77 18.95 3.34
C PRO A 147 12.80 19.24 1.84
N GLN A 148 13.99 19.49 1.28
CA GLN A 148 14.14 19.79 -0.14
C GLN A 148 13.76 18.61 -1.03
N ARG A 149 14.22 17.40 -0.68
CA ARG A 149 13.91 16.18 -1.48
C ARG A 149 12.41 15.84 -1.45
N LEU A 150 11.73 16.09 -0.33
CA LEU A 150 10.30 15.88 -0.21
C LEU A 150 9.50 16.91 -1.01
N GLU A 151 9.93 18.18 -1.05
CA GLU A 151 9.36 19.19 -1.94
C GLU A 151 9.53 18.83 -3.43
N ASP A 152 10.73 18.41 -3.81
CA ASP A 152 11.02 17.99 -5.19
C ASP A 152 10.17 16.78 -5.59
N PHE A 153 10.02 15.81 -4.69
CA PHE A 153 9.13 14.67 -4.87
C PHE A 153 7.67 15.11 -5.08
N CYS A 154 7.17 16.00 -4.23
CA CYS A 154 5.79 16.52 -4.36
C CYS A 154 5.57 17.24 -5.70
N LYS A 155 6.52 18.06 -6.13
CA LYS A 155 6.47 18.76 -7.43
C LYS A 155 6.44 17.76 -8.59
N TRP A 156 7.36 16.80 -8.57
CA TRP A 156 7.44 15.73 -9.58
C TRP A 156 6.11 14.95 -9.63
N LEU A 157 5.64 14.44 -8.49
CA LEU A 157 4.43 13.62 -8.45
C LEU A 157 3.20 14.36 -8.98
N ASN A 158 3.00 15.63 -8.58
CA ASN A 158 1.88 16.42 -9.08
C ASN A 158 1.98 16.72 -10.58
N ALA A 159 3.19 16.87 -11.12
CA ALA A 159 3.40 17.04 -12.56
C ALA A 159 3.07 15.75 -13.33
N GLU A 160 3.52 14.60 -12.82
CA GLU A 160 3.24 13.30 -13.46
C GLU A 160 1.75 12.95 -13.40
N ARG A 161 1.06 13.17 -12.27
CA ARG A 161 -0.38 12.91 -12.11
C ARG A 161 -1.28 13.74 -13.04
N LYS A 162 -0.78 14.85 -13.58
CA LYS A 162 -1.52 15.68 -14.55
C LYS A 162 -1.38 15.20 -15.99
N LYS A 163 -0.45 14.31 -16.27
CA LYS A 163 -0.25 13.78 -17.62
C LYS A 163 -1.42 12.87 -18.02
N PHE A 164 -1.65 12.78 -19.32
CA PHE A 164 -2.57 11.79 -19.85
C PHE A 164 -1.96 10.39 -19.76
N PHE A 165 -2.71 9.43 -19.25
CA PHE A 165 -2.33 8.02 -19.20
C PHE A 165 -3.03 7.28 -20.34
N SER A 166 -2.26 6.58 -21.15
CA SER A 166 -2.78 5.81 -22.30
C SER A 166 -3.49 4.52 -21.85
N ASP A 167 -3.14 4.00 -20.67
CA ASP A 167 -3.62 2.73 -20.15
C ASP A 167 -3.42 2.62 -18.62
N ALA A 168 -4.06 1.61 -18.02
CA ALA A 168 -3.99 1.37 -16.58
C ALA A 168 -2.57 1.00 -16.10
N ALA A 169 -1.80 0.26 -16.90
CA ALA A 169 -0.45 -0.14 -16.52
C ALA A 169 0.48 1.06 -16.34
N SER A 170 0.28 2.15 -17.11
CA SER A 170 1.03 3.40 -16.96
C SER A 170 0.75 4.09 -15.62
N VAL A 171 -0.49 4.02 -15.14
CA VAL A 171 -0.87 4.55 -13.80
C VAL A 171 -0.23 3.70 -12.70
N TYR A 172 -0.28 2.36 -12.83
CA TYR A 172 0.41 1.48 -11.88
C TYR A 172 1.90 1.77 -11.82
N ALA A 173 2.56 1.95 -12.98
CA ALA A 173 3.98 2.29 -13.04
C ALA A 173 4.29 3.58 -12.28
N LEU A 174 3.51 4.65 -12.51
CA LEU A 174 3.66 5.91 -11.78
C LEU A 174 3.48 5.71 -10.27
N SER A 175 2.46 4.97 -9.86
CA SER A 175 2.15 4.74 -8.45
C SER A 175 3.26 3.95 -7.74
N PHE A 176 3.86 2.97 -8.41
CA PHE A 176 4.99 2.18 -7.91
C PHE A 176 6.27 3.01 -7.85
N GLU A 177 6.50 3.87 -8.84
CA GLU A 177 7.61 4.83 -8.82
C GLU A 177 7.47 5.82 -7.66
N ALA A 178 6.26 6.36 -7.42
CA ALA A 178 6.00 7.26 -6.30
C ALA A 178 6.25 6.56 -4.95
N HIS A 179 5.83 5.29 -4.82
CA HIS A 179 6.14 4.47 -3.65
C HIS A 179 7.66 4.35 -3.44
N TYR A 180 8.40 3.96 -4.49
CA TYR A 180 9.84 3.79 -4.43
C TYR A 180 10.55 5.07 -4.00
N GLN A 181 10.21 6.21 -4.61
CA GLN A 181 10.84 7.48 -4.29
C GLN A 181 10.57 7.90 -2.85
N LEU A 182 9.31 7.80 -2.38
CA LEU A 182 8.96 8.22 -1.02
C LEU A 182 9.65 7.34 0.03
N VAL A 183 9.62 6.01 -0.15
CA VAL A 183 10.27 5.08 0.79
C VAL A 183 11.80 5.24 0.78
N SER A 184 12.40 5.65 -0.35
CA SER A 184 13.84 5.90 -0.47
C SER A 184 14.27 7.22 0.18
N ILE A 185 13.44 8.26 0.15
CA ILE A 185 13.65 9.50 0.93
C ILE A 185 13.62 9.19 2.43
N HIS A 186 12.71 8.30 2.84
CA HIS A 186 12.50 7.86 4.23
C HIS A 186 12.34 9.04 5.20
N PRO A 187 11.30 9.89 5.03
CA PRO A 187 11.21 11.17 5.72
C PRO A 187 10.93 11.08 7.23
N TRP A 188 10.34 9.98 7.69
CA TRP A 188 9.94 9.78 9.08
C TRP A 188 10.81 8.73 9.77
N VAL A 189 10.75 8.70 11.10
CA VAL A 189 11.47 7.69 11.90
C VAL A 189 10.82 6.32 11.76
N ASP A 190 9.50 6.28 11.57
CA ASP A 190 8.69 5.07 11.33
C ASP A 190 7.48 5.39 10.42
N GLY A 191 6.75 4.36 9.97
CA GLY A 191 5.55 4.49 9.14
C GLY A 191 5.81 4.71 7.64
N ASN A 192 7.07 4.85 7.21
CA ASN A 192 7.41 5.14 5.80
C ASN A 192 6.84 4.12 4.83
N GLY A 193 6.93 2.83 5.12
CA GLY A 193 6.40 1.76 4.28
C GLY A 193 4.87 1.82 4.15
N ARG A 194 4.16 1.97 5.28
CA ARG A 194 2.69 2.07 5.30
C ARG A 194 2.19 3.29 4.52
N LEU A 195 2.82 4.45 4.75
CA LEU A 195 2.48 5.67 4.04
C LEU A 195 2.77 5.60 2.54
N SER A 196 3.92 5.04 2.14
CA SER A 196 4.25 4.89 0.71
C SER A 196 3.26 3.96 0.00
N ARG A 197 2.81 2.88 0.64
CA ARG A 197 1.76 2.00 0.11
C ARG A 197 0.39 2.69 0.07
N LEU A 198 0.05 3.49 1.07
CA LEU A 198 -1.19 4.29 1.07
C LEU A 198 -1.20 5.31 -0.08
N LEU A 199 -0.10 6.06 -0.28
CA LEU A 199 0.03 7.02 -1.39
C LEU A 199 -0.04 6.33 -2.76
N MET A 200 0.64 5.20 -2.92
CA MET A 200 0.57 4.37 -4.12
C MET A 200 -0.88 3.99 -4.44
N ASN A 201 -1.62 3.50 -3.47
CA ASN A 201 -3.01 3.10 -3.64
C ASN A 201 -3.93 4.30 -3.87
N MET A 202 -3.66 5.46 -3.25
CA MET A 202 -4.38 6.71 -3.54
C MET A 202 -4.29 7.07 -5.03
N ILE A 203 -3.09 7.02 -5.62
CA ILE A 203 -2.88 7.34 -7.04
C ILE A 203 -3.68 6.38 -7.94
N GLN A 204 -3.71 5.10 -7.61
CA GLN A 204 -4.47 4.09 -8.35
C GLN A 204 -5.98 4.33 -8.24
N MET A 205 -6.49 4.55 -7.02
CA MET A 205 -7.91 4.81 -6.76
C MET A 205 -8.41 6.11 -7.41
N GLU A 206 -7.59 7.16 -7.49
CA GLU A 206 -7.93 8.41 -8.20
C GLU A 206 -8.24 8.21 -9.69
N GLN A 207 -7.70 7.17 -10.28
CA GLN A 207 -7.93 6.78 -11.67
C GLN A 207 -8.98 5.67 -11.80
N GLY A 208 -9.70 5.34 -10.71
CA GLY A 208 -10.70 4.29 -10.69
C GLY A 208 -10.13 2.87 -10.81
N LEU A 209 -8.83 2.69 -10.58
CA LEU A 209 -8.17 1.40 -10.66
C LEU A 209 -8.24 0.63 -9.34
N LEU A 210 -8.15 -0.69 -9.43
CA LEU A 210 -8.04 -1.57 -8.29
C LEU A 210 -6.74 -1.29 -7.53
N PRO A 211 -6.78 -0.94 -6.22
CA PRO A 211 -5.57 -0.70 -5.45
C PRO A 211 -4.69 -1.95 -5.35
N SER A 212 -3.37 -1.79 -5.39
CA SER A 212 -2.45 -2.92 -5.30
C SER A 212 -2.33 -3.48 -3.88
N ILE A 213 -2.34 -4.82 -3.76
CA ILE A 213 -2.00 -5.52 -2.52
C ILE A 213 -0.58 -6.08 -2.64
N LEU A 214 0.30 -5.63 -1.77
CA LEU A 214 1.59 -6.28 -1.56
C LEU A 214 1.41 -7.34 -0.47
N LYS A 215 1.38 -8.62 -0.89
CA LYS A 215 1.18 -9.74 0.02
C LYS A 215 2.36 -9.88 1.01
N LYS A 216 2.05 -10.17 2.28
CA LYS A 216 3.05 -10.38 3.33
C LYS A 216 4.05 -11.51 2.99
N GLU A 217 3.61 -12.52 2.25
CA GLU A 217 4.43 -13.63 1.77
C GLU A 217 5.54 -13.16 0.83
N ASN A 218 5.34 -12.04 0.15
CA ASN A 218 6.31 -11.43 -0.76
C ASN A 218 7.25 -10.43 -0.07
N LYS A 219 7.16 -10.26 1.27
CA LYS A 219 7.97 -9.28 2.03
C LYS A 219 9.46 -9.37 1.73
N ALA A 220 10.05 -10.58 1.71
CA ALA A 220 11.48 -10.74 1.46
C ALA A 220 11.88 -10.22 0.07
N LYS A 221 11.14 -10.62 -0.98
CA LYS A 221 11.38 -10.18 -2.36
C LYS A 221 11.15 -8.68 -2.54
N TYR A 222 10.17 -8.13 -1.84
CA TYR A 222 9.89 -6.68 -1.82
C TYR A 222 11.07 -5.88 -1.26
N ILE A 223 11.61 -6.31 -0.11
CA ILE A 223 12.77 -5.66 0.49
C ILE A 223 14.01 -5.80 -0.39
N GLU A 224 14.22 -6.97 -1.00
CA GLU A 224 15.30 -7.23 -1.95
C GLU A 224 15.20 -6.31 -3.17
N ALA A 225 14.01 -6.20 -3.80
CA ALA A 225 13.80 -5.32 -4.94
C ALA A 225 14.03 -3.84 -4.61
N LEU A 226 13.64 -3.39 -3.40
CA LEU A 226 13.95 -2.03 -2.91
C LEU A 226 15.45 -1.82 -2.75
N ALA A 227 16.13 -2.76 -2.10
CA ALA A 227 17.58 -2.67 -1.84
C ALA A 227 18.38 -2.66 -3.15
N GLU A 228 18.05 -3.57 -4.07
CA GLU A 228 18.70 -3.66 -5.38
C GLU A 228 18.48 -2.40 -6.22
N SER A 229 17.24 -1.87 -6.23
CA SER A 229 16.94 -0.61 -6.93
C SER A 229 17.73 0.57 -6.35
N GLN A 230 17.90 0.64 -5.03
CA GLN A 230 18.67 1.69 -4.37
C GLN A 230 20.17 1.53 -4.58
N GLU A 231 20.67 0.31 -4.68
CA GLU A 231 22.09 0.02 -4.94
C GLU A 231 22.48 0.37 -6.37
N LYS A 232 21.61 0.01 -7.33
CA LYS A 232 21.84 0.25 -8.76
C LYS A 232 21.37 1.62 -9.24
N GLU A 233 20.74 2.40 -8.37
CA GLU A 233 20.07 3.68 -8.71
C GLU A 233 19.08 3.52 -9.88
N ASP A 234 18.41 2.37 -9.95
CA ASP A 234 17.46 1.99 -10.99
C ASP A 234 16.11 1.57 -10.40
N SER A 235 15.15 2.48 -10.40
CA SER A 235 13.78 2.23 -9.90
C SER A 235 13.01 1.21 -10.74
N THR A 236 13.43 0.94 -11.98
CA THR A 236 12.72 0.01 -12.87
C THR A 236 12.73 -1.43 -12.34
N ILE A 237 13.69 -1.80 -11.50
CA ILE A 237 13.77 -3.11 -10.82
C ILE A 237 12.59 -3.24 -9.86
N PHE A 238 12.41 -2.25 -8.98
CA PHE A 238 11.30 -2.24 -8.03
C PHE A 238 9.93 -2.13 -8.72
N VAL A 239 9.80 -1.21 -9.68
CA VAL A 239 8.58 -1.08 -10.48
C VAL A 239 8.24 -2.39 -11.18
N GLY A 240 9.24 -3.06 -11.76
CA GLY A 240 9.08 -4.36 -12.41
C GLY A 240 8.58 -5.45 -11.45
N PHE A 241 9.12 -5.51 -10.24
CA PHE A 241 8.66 -6.41 -9.18
C PHE A 241 7.19 -6.14 -8.79
N MET A 242 6.84 -4.86 -8.59
CA MET A 242 5.47 -4.48 -8.23
C MET A 242 4.46 -4.80 -9.34
N MET A 243 4.86 -4.63 -10.62
CA MET A 243 4.06 -5.04 -11.78
C MET A 243 3.78 -6.53 -11.77
N ASP A 244 4.80 -7.36 -11.54
CA ASP A 244 4.63 -8.81 -11.46
C ASP A 244 3.71 -9.19 -10.29
N SER A 245 3.91 -8.58 -9.13
CA SER A 245 3.07 -8.82 -7.95
C SER A 245 1.61 -8.47 -8.19
N MET A 246 1.34 -7.37 -8.90
CA MET A 246 -0.03 -6.96 -9.27
C MET A 246 -0.65 -7.92 -10.28
N LEU A 247 0.10 -8.32 -11.29
CA LEU A 247 -0.36 -9.28 -12.30
C LEU A 247 -0.71 -10.64 -11.68
N ASP A 248 0.14 -11.14 -10.80
CA ASP A 248 -0.10 -12.40 -10.08
C ASP A 248 -1.35 -12.31 -9.22
N PHE A 249 -1.54 -11.18 -8.53
CA PHE A 249 -2.72 -10.93 -7.71
C PHE A 249 -4.00 -10.94 -8.55
N ILE A 250 -4.05 -10.23 -9.69
CA ILE A 250 -5.22 -10.19 -10.57
C ILE A 250 -5.54 -11.60 -11.08
N ARG A 251 -4.54 -12.33 -11.56
CA ARG A 251 -4.70 -13.70 -12.07
C ARG A 251 -5.21 -14.67 -11.01
N GLU A 252 -4.72 -14.57 -9.78
CA GLU A 252 -5.23 -15.41 -8.69
C GLU A 252 -6.71 -15.16 -8.40
N ASN A 253 -7.16 -13.89 -8.43
CA ASN A 253 -8.58 -13.56 -8.22
C ASN A 253 -9.45 -14.09 -9.37
N ILE A 254 -9.02 -13.94 -10.62
CA ILE A 254 -9.70 -14.51 -11.77
C ILE A 254 -9.82 -16.04 -11.63
N ASN A 255 -8.74 -16.72 -11.27
CA ASN A 255 -8.72 -18.15 -11.08
C ASN A 255 -9.65 -18.62 -9.93
N LYS A 256 -9.66 -17.90 -8.82
CA LYS A 256 -10.58 -18.19 -7.69
C LYS A 256 -12.03 -18.04 -8.11
N PHE A 257 -12.35 -16.96 -8.83
CA PHE A 257 -13.69 -16.69 -9.33
C PHE A 257 -14.16 -17.82 -10.27
N ASN A 258 -13.37 -18.17 -11.27
CA ASN A 258 -13.71 -19.24 -12.22
C ASN A 258 -13.93 -20.60 -11.54
N LYS A 259 -13.11 -20.94 -10.52
CA LYS A 259 -13.29 -22.16 -9.73
C LYS A 259 -14.60 -22.14 -8.93
N SER A 260 -14.98 -21.00 -8.36
CA SER A 260 -16.24 -20.89 -7.60
C SER A 260 -17.46 -21.08 -8.50
N GLN A 261 -17.45 -20.53 -9.72
CA GLN A 261 -18.52 -20.70 -10.69
C GLN A 261 -18.65 -22.17 -11.13
N SER A 262 -17.52 -22.84 -11.45
CA SER A 262 -17.52 -24.24 -11.85
C SER A 262 -18.05 -25.20 -10.77
N ASN A 263 -17.90 -24.84 -9.48
CA ASN A 263 -18.42 -25.63 -8.37
C ASN A 263 -19.94 -25.44 -8.18
N ASN A 264 -20.47 -24.26 -8.51
CA ASN A 264 -21.89 -23.95 -8.42
C ASN A 264 -22.70 -24.59 -9.58
N GLU A 265 -22.04 -24.90 -10.71
CA GLU A 265 -22.68 -25.53 -11.87
C GLU A 265 -22.74 -27.06 -11.78
N LYS A 266 -22.09 -27.70 -10.79
CA LYS A 266 -22.24 -29.14 -10.56
C LYS A 266 -23.60 -29.40 -9.92
N PRO A 267 -24.53 -30.13 -10.59
CA PRO A 267 -25.82 -30.46 -10.00
C PRO A 267 -25.62 -31.29 -8.74
N ASN A 268 -26.40 -30.97 -7.72
CA ASN A 268 -26.50 -31.70 -6.45
C ASN A 268 -27.07 -33.12 -6.70
N ASN A 269 -26.33 -34.01 -7.33
CA ASN A 269 -26.67 -35.41 -7.55
C ASN A 269 -26.43 -36.22 -6.26
N LYS A 270 -27.06 -35.83 -5.15
CA LYS A 270 -27.17 -36.66 -3.95
C LYS A 270 -28.49 -36.35 -3.23
N VAL A 271 -29.57 -36.79 -3.76
CA VAL A 271 -30.75 -37.31 -2.99
C VAL A 271 -31.56 -38.12 -3.99
N GLU A 272 -31.41 -39.41 -3.95
CA GLU A 272 -32.42 -40.43 -4.12
C GLU A 272 -31.80 -41.82 -4.06
N LYS A 273 -31.75 -42.38 -2.88
CA LYS A 273 -31.87 -43.83 -2.68
C LYS A 273 -32.47 -44.05 -1.31
N ALA A 274 -33.77 -44.27 -1.36
CA ALA A 274 -34.67 -45.12 -0.55
C ALA A 274 -34.34 -45.28 0.93
#